data_b5b9cbc58e9f2678a43af08cfebd045f
#
_entry.id   b5b9cbc58e9f2678a43af08cfebd045f
#
_cell.length_a   1.000
_cell.length_b   1.000
_cell.length_c   1.000
_cell.angle_alpha   90.00
_cell.angle_beta   90.00
_cell.angle_gamma   90.00
#
_symmetry.space_group_name_H-M   'P 1'
#
loop_
_entity.id
_entity.type
_entity.pdbx_description
1 polymer ?
#
loop_
_entity_poly.entity_id
_entity_poly.type
_entity_poly.pdbx_seq_one_letter_code
_entity_poly.pdbx_strand_id
1 'polypeptide(L)'
;MFTGLVESLGRIVDAVAEPPGLRLIVDAGRLAADAAVGDSNCTNGCCLSVIRMEGPHLEFQLGPETLSRTTLGGVRRGDPVNLERSLRLSDRLGGHLVTGHVDGMGRLASRVQEGDWITCRFEAPAPLLIQMAGKGSVAVNGVSLTVVDVTATEFSVALIPHTLACTTLGTLAPGDGVNLETDLIFKYVDRWLGSRNPS
;
A
#
# COMPACT_ATOMS: atom_id res chain seq x y z
N MET A 1 7.08 -10.60 0.89
CA MET A 1 5.76 -10.76 1.54
C MET A 1 5.71 -9.87 2.77
N PHE A 2 4.52 -9.31 3.05
CA PHE A 2 4.23 -8.36 4.13
C PHE A 2 2.92 -8.76 4.79
N THR A 3 2.55 -8.05 5.86
CA THR A 3 1.33 -8.31 6.64
C THR A 3 0.28 -7.21 6.47
N GLY A 4 0.69 -6.04 5.97
CA GLY A 4 -0.12 -4.82 5.96
C GLY A 4 -0.20 -4.13 7.32
N LEU A 5 0.71 -4.46 8.23
CA LEU A 5 0.89 -3.75 9.50
C LEU A 5 2.05 -2.77 9.36
N VAL A 6 1.72 -1.50 9.16
CA VAL A 6 2.72 -0.44 9.01
C VAL A 6 3.55 -0.32 10.28
N GLU A 7 4.88 -0.42 10.14
CA GLU A 7 5.82 -0.34 11.26
C GLU A 7 6.28 1.10 11.55
N SER A 8 6.30 1.93 10.52
CA SER A 8 6.78 3.33 10.63
C SER A 8 6.23 4.20 9.51
N LEU A 9 6.13 5.49 9.80
CA LEU A 9 6.00 6.53 8.79
C LEU A 9 7.39 7.01 8.40
N GLY A 10 7.75 6.82 7.13
CA GLY A 10 8.92 7.42 6.51
C GLY A 10 8.59 8.74 5.82
N ARG A 11 9.63 9.40 5.28
CA ARG A 11 9.47 10.61 4.47
C ARG A 11 10.30 10.52 3.20
N ILE A 12 9.74 10.99 2.11
CA ILE A 12 10.48 11.14 0.85
C ILE A 12 11.55 12.22 1.04
N VAL A 13 12.81 11.83 0.90
CA VAL A 13 13.96 12.74 0.93
C VAL A 13 14.19 13.34 -0.44
N ASP A 14 14.11 12.49 -1.48
CA ASP A 14 14.25 12.92 -2.88
C ASP A 14 13.64 11.87 -3.83
N ALA A 15 13.33 12.34 -5.04
CA ALA A 15 12.83 11.54 -6.16
C ALA A 15 13.57 11.95 -7.43
N VAL A 16 14.69 11.28 -7.69
CA VAL A 16 15.62 11.63 -8.77
C VAL A 16 15.25 10.89 -10.05
N ALA A 17 14.96 11.64 -11.11
CA ALA A 17 14.66 11.03 -12.41
C ALA A 17 15.89 10.28 -12.96
N GLU A 18 15.72 9.00 -13.23
CA GLU A 18 16.71 8.10 -13.85
C GLU A 18 16.02 7.32 -14.99
N PRO A 19 15.85 7.95 -16.17
CA PRO A 19 15.10 7.34 -17.27
C PRO A 19 15.59 5.92 -17.61
N PRO A 20 14.64 4.94 -17.86
CA PRO A 20 13.18 5.13 -17.95
C PRO A 20 12.45 5.13 -16.60
N GLY A 21 13.13 5.14 -15.47
CA GLY A 21 12.61 5.05 -14.12
C GLY A 21 12.92 6.25 -13.24
N LEU A 22 12.91 5.99 -11.94
CA LEU A 22 13.14 6.97 -10.89
C LEU A 22 13.90 6.31 -9.73
N ARG A 23 14.87 7.03 -9.15
CA ARG A 23 15.47 6.64 -7.88
C ARG A 23 14.80 7.40 -6.74
N LEU A 24 14.17 6.64 -5.83
CA LEU A 24 13.46 7.14 -4.68
C LEU A 24 14.36 7.03 -3.44
N ILE A 25 14.50 8.11 -2.69
CA ILE A 25 15.25 8.17 -1.43
C ILE A 25 14.26 8.43 -0.31
N VAL A 26 14.22 7.53 0.66
CA VAL A 26 13.26 7.57 1.78
C VAL A 26 14.03 7.60 3.10
N ASP A 27 13.74 8.57 3.96
CA ASP A 27 14.12 8.50 5.36
C ASP A 27 13.23 7.47 6.06
N ALA A 28 13.79 6.32 6.35
CA ALA A 28 13.11 5.19 6.99
C ALA A 28 13.32 5.17 8.52
N GLY A 29 14.06 6.17 9.06
CA GLY A 29 14.31 6.29 10.49
C GLY A 29 14.89 4.99 11.07
N ARG A 30 14.26 4.50 12.15
CA ARG A 30 14.72 3.28 12.85
C ARG A 30 14.66 2.00 12.00
N LEU A 31 13.82 1.93 10.95
CA LEU A 31 13.73 0.73 10.11
C LEU A 31 15.02 0.50 9.30
N ALA A 32 15.77 1.57 9.00
CA ALA A 32 17.04 1.46 8.29
C ALA A 32 18.11 0.70 9.10
N ALA A 33 18.02 0.65 10.43
CA ALA A 33 19.03 0.00 11.27
C ALA A 33 19.14 -1.53 11.05
N ASP A 34 18.03 -2.17 10.68
CA ASP A 34 17.94 -3.62 10.41
C ASP A 34 17.86 -3.96 8.93
N ALA A 35 17.95 -2.96 8.05
CA ALA A 35 17.87 -3.16 6.61
C ALA A 35 19.24 -3.51 6.02
N ALA A 36 19.22 -4.22 4.88
CA ALA A 36 20.39 -4.50 4.07
C ALA A 36 20.10 -4.23 2.58
N VAL A 37 21.15 -3.97 1.80
CA VAL A 37 21.01 -3.91 0.33
C VAL A 37 20.51 -5.25 -0.19
N GLY A 38 19.47 -5.22 -1.01
CA GLY A 38 18.76 -6.40 -1.52
C GLY A 38 17.50 -6.75 -0.74
N ASP A 39 17.29 -6.18 0.45
CA ASP A 39 16.05 -6.40 1.20
C ASP A 39 14.84 -5.79 0.47
N SER A 40 13.68 -6.44 0.67
CA SER A 40 12.40 -5.88 0.25
C SER A 40 11.77 -5.05 1.36
N ASN A 41 11.33 -3.84 1.02
CA ASN A 41 10.56 -2.96 1.88
C ASN A 41 9.24 -2.61 1.19
N CYS A 42 8.15 -2.61 1.94
CA CYS A 42 6.84 -2.17 1.48
C CYS A 42 6.72 -0.66 1.72
N THR A 43 6.73 0.12 0.64
CA THR A 43 6.61 1.58 0.69
C THR A 43 5.27 1.97 0.09
N ASN A 44 4.35 2.50 0.92
CA ASN A 44 2.96 2.78 0.52
C ASN A 44 2.30 1.60 -0.23
N GLY A 45 2.53 0.37 0.24
CA GLY A 45 1.97 -0.84 -0.37
C GLY A 45 2.75 -1.37 -1.57
N CYS A 46 3.83 -0.73 -1.99
CA CYS A 46 4.66 -1.18 -3.09
C CYS A 46 5.92 -1.87 -2.57
N CYS A 47 6.16 -3.12 -3.01
CA CYS A 47 7.38 -3.87 -2.70
C CYS A 47 8.55 -3.29 -3.50
N LEU A 48 9.52 -2.70 -2.80
CA LEU A 48 10.71 -2.11 -3.38
C LEU A 48 11.96 -2.75 -2.80
N SER A 49 12.95 -3.02 -3.66
CA SER A 49 14.25 -3.53 -3.21
C SER A 49 15.20 -2.40 -2.85
N VAL A 50 15.84 -2.49 -1.70
CA VAL A 50 16.87 -1.55 -1.27
C VAL A 50 18.10 -1.71 -2.16
N ILE A 51 18.50 -0.65 -2.85
CA ILE A 51 19.69 -0.65 -3.72
C ILE A 51 20.90 0.03 -3.07
N ARG A 52 20.66 0.92 -2.13
CA ARG A 52 21.69 1.64 -1.38
C ARG A 52 21.13 2.10 -0.04
N MET A 53 22.04 2.30 0.91
CA MET A 53 21.72 2.83 2.24
C MET A 53 22.75 3.89 2.63
N GLU A 54 22.27 4.98 3.26
CA GLU A 54 23.11 6.02 3.84
C GLU A 54 22.48 6.57 5.12
N GLY A 55 23.00 6.17 6.28
CA GLY A 55 22.37 6.48 7.56
C GLY A 55 20.93 5.97 7.64
N PRO A 56 19.93 6.84 7.92
CA PRO A 56 18.53 6.43 7.97
C PRO A 56 17.85 6.35 6.59
N HIS A 57 18.60 6.68 5.52
CA HIS A 57 18.03 6.73 4.17
C HIS A 57 18.17 5.39 3.46
N LEU A 58 17.06 4.91 2.91
CA LEU A 58 16.99 3.78 2.00
C LEU A 58 16.74 4.31 0.58
N GLU A 59 17.50 3.79 -0.39
CA GLU A 59 17.32 4.13 -1.79
C GLU A 59 16.73 2.95 -2.56
N PHE A 60 15.77 3.25 -3.44
CA PHE A 60 15.05 2.29 -4.25
C PHE A 60 15.05 2.72 -5.71
N GLN A 61 15.02 1.77 -6.64
CA GLN A 61 14.86 2.06 -8.06
C GLN A 61 13.47 1.61 -8.52
N LEU A 62 12.69 2.55 -9.07
CA LEU A 62 11.33 2.34 -9.54
C LEU A 62 11.31 2.32 -11.06
N GLY A 63 10.81 1.22 -11.62
CA GLY A 63 10.64 1.10 -13.07
C GLY A 63 9.34 1.75 -13.57
N PRO A 64 9.16 1.86 -14.91
CA PRO A 64 8.00 2.49 -15.52
C PRO A 64 6.64 1.89 -15.09
N GLU A 65 6.57 0.57 -14.91
CA GLU A 65 5.34 -0.10 -14.44
C GLU A 65 4.96 0.38 -13.04
N THR A 66 5.91 0.41 -12.10
CA THR A 66 5.68 0.91 -10.74
C THR A 66 5.22 2.37 -10.75
N LEU A 67 5.87 3.21 -11.56
CA LEU A 67 5.51 4.62 -11.66
C LEU A 67 4.12 4.84 -12.24
N SER A 68 3.68 4.00 -13.16
CA SER A 68 2.35 4.10 -13.80
C SER A 68 1.22 3.52 -12.95
N ARG A 69 1.52 2.51 -12.13
CA ARG A 69 0.52 1.77 -11.34
C ARG A 69 0.35 2.27 -9.91
N THR A 70 1.26 3.12 -9.45
CA THR A 70 1.26 3.55 -8.05
C THR A 70 1.32 5.07 -7.90
N THR A 71 0.92 5.56 -6.74
CA THR A 71 1.06 6.97 -6.36
C THR A 71 2.52 7.41 -6.24
N LEU A 72 3.47 6.46 -6.23
CA LEU A 72 4.91 6.76 -6.09
C LEU A 72 5.49 7.52 -7.29
N GLY A 73 4.83 7.46 -8.45
CA GLY A 73 5.21 8.27 -9.62
C GLY A 73 4.99 9.77 -9.44
N GLY A 74 4.16 10.19 -8.48
CA GLY A 74 3.82 11.59 -8.21
C GLY A 74 4.33 12.14 -6.88
N VAL A 75 5.10 11.36 -6.11
CA VAL A 75 5.59 11.78 -4.79
C VAL A 75 6.59 12.93 -4.87
N ARG A 76 6.60 13.74 -3.83
CA ARG A 76 7.46 14.90 -3.68
C ARG A 76 8.27 14.81 -2.40
N ARG A 77 9.36 15.55 -2.35
CA ARG A 77 10.16 15.71 -1.14
C ARG A 77 9.28 16.17 0.04
N GLY A 78 9.39 15.46 1.15
CA GLY A 78 8.64 15.70 2.39
C GLY A 78 7.35 14.90 2.51
N ASP A 79 6.86 14.27 1.43
CA ASP A 79 5.66 13.44 1.49
C ASP A 79 5.85 12.27 2.45
N PRO A 80 4.86 11.96 3.31
CA PRO A 80 4.91 10.81 4.18
C PRO A 80 4.64 9.53 3.40
N VAL A 81 5.28 8.43 3.80
CA VAL A 81 5.04 7.09 3.26
C VAL A 81 4.94 6.06 4.38
N ASN A 82 4.03 5.10 4.22
CA ASN A 82 3.95 3.93 5.09
C ASN A 82 5.10 2.98 4.79
N LEU A 83 5.76 2.47 5.82
CA LEU A 83 6.86 1.53 5.68
C LEU A 83 6.60 0.27 6.49
N GLU A 84 6.88 -0.89 5.86
CA GLU A 84 6.86 -2.20 6.49
C GLU A 84 8.01 -3.03 5.92
N ARG A 85 8.77 -3.71 6.79
CA ARG A 85 9.81 -4.66 6.36
C ARG A 85 9.19 -5.98 5.88
N SER A 86 9.93 -6.71 5.07
CA SER A 86 9.51 -8.05 4.67
C SER A 86 9.35 -8.99 5.86
N LEU A 87 8.26 -9.77 5.87
CA LEU A 87 7.93 -10.76 6.89
C LEU A 87 8.99 -11.86 6.94
N ARG A 88 9.47 -12.19 8.14
CA ARG A 88 10.27 -13.38 8.42
C ARG A 88 9.35 -14.58 8.67
N LEU A 89 9.82 -15.80 8.41
CA LEU A 89 9.01 -17.01 8.66
C LEU A 89 8.60 -17.20 10.13
N SER A 90 9.32 -16.59 11.06
CA SER A 90 9.05 -16.61 12.50
C SER A 90 8.03 -15.56 12.95
N ASP A 91 7.69 -14.60 12.10
CA ASP A 91 6.84 -13.48 12.47
C ASP A 91 5.35 -13.87 12.44
N ARG A 92 4.55 -13.10 13.17
CA ARG A 92 3.10 -13.28 13.16
C ARG A 92 2.49 -12.59 11.94
N LEU A 93 1.58 -13.27 11.26
CA LEU A 93 0.74 -12.66 10.24
C LEU A 93 -0.46 -11.98 10.91
N GLY A 94 -0.27 -10.73 11.37
CA GLY A 94 -1.28 -9.98 12.12
C GLY A 94 -2.37 -9.33 11.28
N GLY A 95 -2.10 -9.08 9.97
CA GLY A 95 -3.07 -8.57 8.98
C GLY A 95 -3.51 -9.67 8.03
N HIS A 96 -3.16 -9.54 6.75
CA HIS A 96 -3.37 -10.58 5.72
C HIS A 96 -2.12 -10.75 4.85
N LEU A 97 -2.15 -11.65 3.89
CA LEU A 97 -1.03 -11.86 2.96
C LEU A 97 -0.96 -10.69 1.97
N VAL A 98 -0.05 -9.74 2.22
CA VAL A 98 0.23 -8.61 1.34
C VAL A 98 1.51 -8.89 0.57
N THR A 99 1.44 -8.82 -0.76
CA THR A 99 2.60 -9.08 -1.62
C THR A 99 3.42 -7.84 -1.88
N GLY A 100 2.82 -6.66 -1.77
CA GLY A 100 3.38 -5.38 -2.18
C GLY A 100 3.29 -5.19 -3.70
N HIS A 101 2.47 -5.97 -4.38
CA HIS A 101 2.22 -5.85 -5.81
C HIS A 101 0.92 -5.09 -6.04
N VAL A 102 1.03 -3.77 -6.09
CA VAL A 102 -0.10 -2.86 -6.25
C VAL A 102 -0.87 -3.19 -7.54
N ASP A 103 -2.16 -3.49 -7.41
CA ASP A 103 -3.04 -3.81 -8.54
C ASP A 103 -3.44 -2.56 -9.32
N GLY A 104 -3.54 -1.43 -8.63
CA GLY A 104 -3.88 -0.16 -9.22
C GLY A 104 -4.10 0.94 -8.18
N MET A 105 -4.50 2.11 -8.65
CA MET A 105 -4.79 3.24 -7.79
C MET A 105 -6.29 3.40 -7.59
N GLY A 106 -6.65 3.79 -6.37
CA GLY A 106 -7.96 4.33 -6.01
C GLY A 106 -7.85 5.77 -5.56
N ARG A 107 -8.95 6.33 -5.10
CA ARG A 107 -9.03 7.70 -4.59
C ARG A 107 -9.93 7.76 -3.37
N LEU A 108 -9.54 8.52 -2.34
CA LEU A 108 -10.44 8.79 -1.22
C LEU A 108 -11.61 9.68 -1.70
N ALA A 109 -12.82 9.12 -1.69
CA ALA A 109 -14.04 9.85 -2.08
C ALA A 109 -14.58 10.68 -0.92
N SER A 110 -14.64 10.06 0.27
CA SER A 110 -15.15 10.73 1.47
C SER A 110 -14.61 10.13 2.74
N ARG A 111 -14.61 10.93 3.81
CA ARG A 111 -14.33 10.46 5.17
C ARG A 111 -15.36 11.06 6.12
N VAL A 112 -15.96 10.21 6.94
CA VAL A 112 -16.98 10.59 7.91
C VAL A 112 -16.51 10.18 9.29
N GLN A 113 -16.48 11.13 10.21
CA GLN A 113 -16.07 10.87 11.59
C GLN A 113 -17.28 10.38 12.40
N GLU A 114 -17.09 9.28 13.13
CA GLU A 114 -18.07 8.66 14.00
C GLU A 114 -17.42 8.42 15.38
N GLY A 115 -17.51 9.41 16.26
CA GLY A 115 -16.74 9.41 17.51
C GLY A 115 -15.24 9.52 17.23
N ASP A 116 -14.46 8.56 17.73
CA ASP A 116 -13.01 8.49 17.51
C ASP A 116 -12.62 7.73 16.23
N TRP A 117 -13.58 7.12 15.54
CA TRP A 117 -13.38 6.35 14.32
C TRP A 117 -13.66 7.21 13.09
N ILE A 118 -13.09 6.80 11.96
CA ILE A 118 -13.38 7.41 10.66
C ILE A 118 -13.77 6.33 9.67
N THR A 119 -14.96 6.47 9.09
CA THR A 119 -15.37 5.69 7.92
C THR A 119 -14.85 6.37 6.67
N CYS A 120 -13.98 5.69 5.91
CA CYS A 120 -13.45 6.14 4.62
C CYS A 120 -14.12 5.38 3.49
N ARG A 121 -14.51 6.10 2.42
CA ARG A 121 -14.95 5.53 1.15
C ARG A 121 -13.90 5.80 0.09
N PHE A 122 -13.55 4.78 -0.67
CA PHE A 122 -12.57 4.86 -1.74
C PHE A 122 -13.19 4.46 -3.06
N GLU A 123 -13.13 5.35 -4.06
CA GLU A 123 -13.36 5.00 -5.46
C GLU A 123 -12.24 4.08 -5.93
N ALA A 124 -12.59 3.05 -6.69
CA ALA A 124 -11.63 2.13 -7.27
C ALA A 124 -12.08 1.63 -8.64
N PRO A 125 -11.15 1.20 -9.51
CA PRO A 125 -11.48 0.55 -10.77
C PRO A 125 -12.40 -0.66 -10.58
N ALA A 126 -13.43 -0.80 -11.42
CA ALA A 126 -14.39 -1.90 -11.32
C ALA A 126 -13.75 -3.31 -11.27
N PRO A 127 -12.66 -3.62 -12.01
CA PRO A 127 -11.98 -4.89 -11.88
C PRO A 127 -11.44 -5.19 -10.48
N LEU A 128 -11.05 -4.16 -9.71
CA LEU A 128 -10.58 -4.34 -8.33
C LEU A 128 -11.74 -4.51 -7.36
N LEU A 129 -12.85 -3.79 -7.57
CA LEU A 129 -14.05 -3.90 -6.73
C LEU A 129 -14.68 -5.29 -6.79
N ILE A 130 -14.67 -5.95 -7.96
CA ILE A 130 -15.13 -7.33 -8.13
C ILE A 130 -14.31 -8.30 -7.28
N GLN A 131 -13.04 -7.97 -7.00
CA GLN A 131 -12.13 -8.78 -6.21
C GLN A 131 -12.28 -8.55 -4.70
N MET A 132 -13.16 -7.66 -4.28
CA MET A 132 -13.40 -7.36 -2.87
C MET A 132 -14.72 -7.98 -2.40
N ALA A 133 -14.75 -8.37 -1.13
CA ALA A 133 -15.95 -8.88 -0.49
C ALA A 133 -16.15 -8.16 0.85
N GLY A 134 -17.40 -7.90 1.22
CA GLY A 134 -17.73 -7.43 2.57
C GLY A 134 -17.12 -8.35 3.64
N LYS A 135 -16.42 -7.79 4.62
CA LYS A 135 -15.63 -8.48 5.65
C LYS A 135 -14.34 -9.15 5.14
N GLY A 136 -14.03 -9.06 3.84
CA GLY A 136 -12.73 -9.45 3.30
C GLY A 136 -11.63 -8.43 3.60
N SER A 137 -10.41 -8.75 3.18
CA SER A 137 -9.24 -7.89 3.37
C SER A 137 -8.92 -7.10 2.09
N VAL A 138 -8.36 -5.91 2.27
CA VAL A 138 -7.77 -5.09 1.23
C VAL A 138 -6.57 -4.34 1.83
N ALA A 139 -5.50 -4.15 1.04
CA ALA A 139 -4.43 -3.25 1.43
C ALA A 139 -4.61 -1.88 0.75
N VAL A 140 -4.63 -0.81 1.56
CA VAL A 140 -4.69 0.59 1.10
C VAL A 140 -3.43 1.29 1.54
N ASN A 141 -2.60 1.76 0.60
CA ASN A 141 -1.24 2.26 0.88
C ASN A 141 -0.43 1.30 1.78
N GLY A 142 -0.60 -0.01 1.60
CA GLY A 142 0.06 -1.05 2.37
C GLY A 142 -0.55 -1.30 3.76
N VAL A 143 -1.64 -0.66 4.11
CA VAL A 143 -2.36 -0.90 5.37
C VAL A 143 -3.40 -1.99 5.16
N SER A 144 -3.32 -3.08 5.92
CA SER A 144 -4.33 -4.15 5.95
C SER A 144 -5.61 -3.67 6.60
N LEU A 145 -6.71 -3.68 5.85
CA LEU A 145 -8.01 -3.18 6.30
C LEU A 145 -9.12 -4.19 6.00
N THR A 146 -10.15 -4.16 6.82
CA THR A 146 -11.38 -4.94 6.58
C THR A 146 -12.35 -4.11 5.76
N VAL A 147 -12.82 -4.65 4.65
CA VAL A 147 -13.89 -4.07 3.83
C VAL A 147 -15.20 -4.11 4.61
N VAL A 148 -15.82 -2.95 4.81
CA VAL A 148 -17.14 -2.86 5.46
C VAL A 148 -18.23 -3.13 4.43
N ASP A 149 -18.17 -2.40 3.30
CA ASP A 149 -19.12 -2.48 2.20
C ASP A 149 -18.41 -2.26 0.87
N VAL A 150 -18.96 -2.82 -0.20
CA VAL A 150 -18.46 -2.66 -1.57
C VAL A 150 -19.65 -2.48 -2.53
N THR A 151 -19.52 -1.52 -3.43
CA THR A 151 -20.49 -1.21 -4.48
C THR A 151 -19.84 -1.37 -5.87
N ALA A 152 -20.53 -0.97 -6.92
CA ALA A 152 -19.99 -1.02 -8.28
C ALA A 152 -18.87 0.03 -8.54
N THR A 153 -18.75 1.07 -7.69
CA THR A 153 -17.84 2.20 -7.90
C THR A 153 -16.89 2.48 -6.74
N GLU A 154 -17.21 2.00 -5.54
CA GLU A 154 -16.44 2.29 -4.32
C GLU A 154 -16.52 1.16 -3.29
N PHE A 155 -15.58 1.18 -2.36
CA PHE A 155 -15.62 0.36 -1.14
C PHE A 155 -15.42 1.25 0.08
N SER A 156 -15.78 0.74 1.26
CA SER A 156 -15.60 1.45 2.51
C SER A 156 -14.85 0.63 3.55
N VAL A 157 -14.14 1.34 4.42
CA VAL A 157 -13.41 0.79 5.57
C VAL A 157 -13.62 1.68 6.80
N ALA A 158 -13.54 1.10 7.99
CA ALA A 158 -13.56 1.86 9.24
C ALA A 158 -12.14 1.88 9.85
N LEU A 159 -11.64 3.07 10.12
CA LEU A 159 -10.30 3.30 10.66
C LEU A 159 -10.37 3.64 12.14
N ILE A 160 -9.64 2.88 12.95
CA ILE A 160 -9.46 3.15 14.39
C ILE A 160 -8.44 4.27 14.63
N PRO A 161 -8.47 4.94 15.79
CA PRO A 161 -7.53 6.02 16.11
C PRO A 161 -6.06 5.63 15.94
N HIS A 162 -5.70 4.41 16.32
CA HIS A 162 -4.33 3.92 16.16
C HIS A 162 -3.87 3.91 14.70
N THR A 163 -4.69 3.38 13.78
CA THR A 163 -4.39 3.35 12.34
C THR A 163 -4.24 4.77 11.77
N LEU A 164 -5.11 5.68 12.20
CA LEU A 164 -5.04 7.09 11.80
C LEU A 164 -3.76 7.77 12.27
N ALA A 165 -3.31 7.46 13.49
CA ALA A 165 -2.11 8.06 14.07
C ALA A 165 -0.79 7.51 13.48
N CYS A 166 -0.78 6.22 13.08
CA CYS A 166 0.43 5.50 12.70
C CYS A 166 0.61 5.33 11.18
N THR A 167 -0.33 5.80 10.35
CA THR A 167 -0.28 5.62 8.90
C THR A 167 -0.62 6.90 8.14
N THR A 168 -0.28 6.93 6.85
CA THR A 168 -0.65 8.04 5.94
C THR A 168 -2.16 8.23 5.81
N LEU A 169 -2.98 7.21 6.16
CA LEU A 169 -4.44 7.29 6.07
C LEU A 169 -5.04 8.37 6.99
N GLY A 170 -4.34 8.73 8.07
CA GLY A 170 -4.76 9.78 9.00
C GLY A 170 -4.81 11.17 8.37
N THR A 171 -3.95 11.43 7.39
CA THR A 171 -3.79 12.75 6.76
C THR A 171 -4.41 12.86 5.37
N LEU A 172 -4.97 11.78 4.82
CA LEU A 172 -5.62 11.80 3.51
C LEU A 172 -6.82 12.76 3.50
N ALA A 173 -6.95 13.50 2.42
CA ALA A 173 -8.11 14.34 2.10
C ALA A 173 -8.92 13.75 0.93
N PRO A 174 -10.23 14.03 0.82
CA PRO A 174 -11.00 13.67 -0.36
C PRO A 174 -10.33 14.16 -1.64
N GLY A 175 -10.19 13.26 -2.61
CA GLY A 175 -9.45 13.47 -3.85
C GLY A 175 -8.04 12.88 -3.88
N ASP A 176 -7.44 12.58 -2.73
CA ASP A 176 -6.11 11.99 -2.68
C ASP A 176 -6.11 10.55 -3.23
N GLY A 177 -5.07 10.24 -4.01
CA GLY A 177 -4.83 8.92 -4.55
C GLY A 177 -4.27 7.95 -3.52
N VAL A 178 -4.63 6.68 -3.65
CA VAL A 178 -4.12 5.59 -2.82
C VAL A 178 -3.72 4.39 -3.67
N ASN A 179 -2.72 3.64 -3.23
CA ASN A 179 -2.35 2.35 -3.81
C ASN A 179 -3.27 1.26 -3.25
N LEU A 180 -3.78 0.40 -4.12
CA LEU A 180 -4.67 -0.69 -3.76
C LEU A 180 -4.04 -2.04 -4.13
N GLU A 181 -4.09 -2.97 -3.19
CA GLU A 181 -3.81 -4.39 -3.43
C GLU A 181 -4.97 -5.20 -2.86
N THR A 182 -5.62 -5.99 -3.72
CA THR A 182 -6.69 -6.90 -3.31
C THR A 182 -6.12 -8.16 -2.70
N ASP A 183 -6.94 -8.89 -1.93
CA ASP A 183 -6.49 -10.13 -1.28
C ASP A 183 -5.97 -11.14 -2.31
N LEU A 184 -4.77 -11.65 -2.06
CA LEU A 184 -4.07 -12.61 -2.91
C LEU A 184 -4.90 -13.88 -3.21
N ILE A 185 -5.69 -14.33 -2.23
CA ILE A 185 -6.51 -15.53 -2.34
C ILE A 185 -7.53 -15.37 -3.47
N PHE A 186 -8.16 -14.19 -3.57
CA PHE A 186 -9.13 -13.94 -4.64
C PHE A 186 -8.49 -14.06 -6.03
N LYS A 187 -7.29 -13.52 -6.22
CA LYS A 187 -6.59 -13.56 -7.53
C LYS A 187 -6.41 -14.98 -8.05
N TYR A 188 -6.06 -15.92 -7.16
CA TYR A 188 -5.90 -17.32 -7.53
C TYR A 188 -7.24 -18.02 -7.74
N VAL A 189 -8.25 -17.72 -6.93
CA VAL A 189 -9.62 -18.26 -7.12
C VAL A 189 -10.20 -17.79 -8.45
N ASP A 190 -10.10 -16.50 -8.75
CA ASP A 190 -10.60 -15.92 -10.00
C ASP A 190 -9.90 -16.54 -11.23
N ARG A 191 -8.58 -16.65 -11.19
CA ARG A 191 -7.80 -17.29 -12.27
C ARG A 191 -8.20 -18.73 -12.49
N TRP A 192 -8.44 -19.47 -11.41
CA TRP A 192 -8.83 -20.88 -11.50
C TRP A 192 -10.24 -21.05 -12.06
N LEU A 193 -11.21 -20.22 -11.62
CA LEU A 193 -12.58 -20.24 -12.16
C LEU A 193 -12.63 -19.84 -13.63
N GLY A 194 -11.90 -18.80 -14.02
CA GLY A 194 -11.80 -18.34 -15.40
C GLY A 194 -11.19 -19.39 -16.35
N SER A 195 -10.26 -20.22 -15.85
CA SER A 195 -9.69 -21.30 -16.65
C SER A 195 -10.64 -22.48 -16.91
N ARG A 196 -11.72 -22.60 -16.14
CA ARG A 196 -12.73 -23.66 -16.29
C ARG A 196 -13.89 -23.30 -17.21
N ASN A 197 -14.08 -22.00 -17.47
CA ASN A 197 -15.08 -21.49 -18.41
C ASN A 197 -14.37 -20.65 -19.51
N PRO A 198 -13.61 -21.30 -20.41
CA PRO A 198 -13.08 -20.57 -21.56
C PRO A 198 -14.27 -20.15 -22.43
N SER A 199 -14.50 -18.84 -22.51
CA SER A 199 -15.45 -18.20 -23.43
C SER A 199 -15.05 -18.41 -24.89
#